data_42bd310a3f78b2e97c49fcf242d7e375
#
_entry.id   42bd310a3f78b2e97c49fcf242d7e375
#
_cell.length_a   1.000
_cell.length_b   1.000
_cell.length_c   1.000
_cell.angle_alpha   90.00
_cell.angle_beta   90.00
_cell.angle_gamma   90.00
#
_symmetry.space_group_name_H-M   'P 1'
#
loop_
_entity.id
_entity.type
_entity.pdbx_description
1 polymer ?
#
loop_
_entity_poly.entity_id
_entity_poly.type
_entity_poly.pdbx_seq_one_letter_code
_entity_poly.pdbx_strand_id
1 'polypeptide(L)'
;MDAAESDRFTFAELGLGESTTIDLAGPRTRLTVPAPAGTVPSSLTAMITTPAWVDRGWVDVESDGRPITRIPLDDAAPTTPVSIPLDSAQTVDGVIGIDLIPSLIPDDRYCADLQSDALRLIDATVEYRGQPTVPATIAEFLPALLRTLTVFVPAEPDRETISAATTVATSVVHHYGSQTVQVQVRPDSELQGAAPDGPFERSVVLSTNSDAGAELIYPVEPAPPRLYLTGSGSALTDQARLITSNLAAIAVATAATAGPSAPNAQVAPDSVTLDQLGIGTVTGSGSATATAAVSIDQTQLGRSASNLSVHVIGSYTPGSGSVRASMNGSPLAVWQADDTGRLDRWIDIPDAALARNATLDISVDHPASTSTGCAATAESTVTVNGTTVVRSADSSIPAPLGLGSMPQALMPQFDIALADESYAGAVRAVTVATGLQRLSSRPLVPEVVSMDQALDGSAPAVVIAPTADLPDGVTLPLSSVDETTFRITDPAADGATELTVDTAAPYATLQVTSVQNKAVLVGSWNSTPDSFDAILTWLDADPARWFGLSGDIVFAAPGTEPMALSSTALSGADNAAAAADPGSSDSSTVLLVRVGLAVLAASAVAAVVFVVRSRRKSSRRSGSE
;
A
#
# COMPACT_ATOMS: atom_id res chain seq x y z
N MET A 1 -14.30 -6.26 -40.86
CA MET A 1 -14.11 -5.25 -39.80
C MET A 1 -14.00 -6.06 -38.54
N ASP A 2 -12.79 -6.43 -38.14
CA ASP A 2 -12.53 -7.07 -36.88
C ASP A 2 -12.97 -6.11 -35.79
N ALA A 3 -13.74 -6.65 -34.80
CA ALA A 3 -14.07 -5.89 -33.61
C ALA A 3 -12.74 -5.44 -32.99
N ALA A 4 -12.53 -4.13 -32.91
CA ALA A 4 -11.38 -3.58 -32.27
C ALA A 4 -11.35 -4.18 -30.85
N GLU A 5 -10.27 -4.86 -30.54
CA GLU A 5 -10.03 -5.44 -29.20
C GLU A 5 -10.12 -4.28 -28.20
N SER A 6 -11.10 -4.35 -27.32
CA SER A 6 -11.33 -3.30 -26.33
C SER A 6 -10.62 -3.72 -25.04
N ASP A 7 -9.66 -2.90 -24.60
CA ASP A 7 -9.00 -3.08 -23.31
C ASP A 7 -9.87 -2.52 -22.18
N ARG A 8 -10.04 -3.30 -21.12
CA ARG A 8 -10.77 -2.90 -19.91
C ARG A 8 -9.82 -2.78 -18.73
N PHE A 9 -10.01 -1.71 -17.96
CA PHE A 9 -9.27 -1.44 -16.74
C PHE A 9 -10.24 -1.16 -15.60
N THR A 10 -10.01 -1.80 -14.46
CA THR A 10 -10.72 -1.50 -13.22
C THR A 10 -10.26 -0.16 -12.65
N PHE A 11 -11.05 0.44 -11.78
CA PHE A 11 -10.64 1.67 -11.09
C PHE A 11 -9.38 1.45 -10.24
N ALA A 12 -9.20 0.27 -9.64
CA ALA A 12 -7.96 -0.07 -8.93
C ALA A 12 -6.74 -0.05 -9.85
N GLU A 13 -6.83 -0.63 -11.06
CA GLU A 13 -5.75 -0.57 -12.05
C GLU A 13 -5.46 0.87 -12.52
N LEU A 14 -6.49 1.73 -12.54
CA LEU A 14 -6.35 3.16 -12.91
C LEU A 14 -5.88 4.04 -11.73
N GLY A 15 -5.72 3.49 -10.54
CA GLY A 15 -5.35 4.24 -9.34
C GLY A 15 -6.48 5.05 -8.71
N LEU A 16 -7.73 4.76 -9.05
CA LEU A 16 -8.93 5.42 -8.53
C LEU A 16 -9.54 4.69 -7.31
N GLY A 17 -8.88 3.63 -6.83
CA GLY A 17 -9.33 2.79 -5.73
C GLY A 17 -10.40 1.77 -6.13
N GLU A 18 -10.78 0.88 -5.22
CA GLU A 18 -11.83 -0.11 -5.46
C GLU A 18 -13.24 0.51 -5.46
N SER A 19 -13.40 1.61 -4.73
CA SER A 19 -14.64 2.39 -4.69
C SER A 19 -14.36 3.88 -4.59
N THR A 20 -15.22 4.68 -5.18
CA THR A 20 -15.15 6.15 -5.09
C THR A 20 -16.40 6.68 -4.38
N THR A 21 -16.19 7.45 -3.32
CA THR A 21 -17.27 8.16 -2.65
C THR A 21 -17.66 9.39 -3.47
N ILE A 22 -18.96 9.53 -3.75
CA ILE A 22 -19.49 10.75 -4.37
C ILE A 22 -19.80 11.74 -3.24
N ASP A 23 -19.05 12.84 -3.22
CA ASP A 23 -19.17 13.86 -2.19
C ASP A 23 -20.55 14.54 -2.26
N LEU A 24 -21.27 14.52 -1.14
CA LEU A 24 -22.59 15.15 -1.00
C LEU A 24 -22.52 16.54 -0.37
N ALA A 25 -21.41 16.84 0.30
CA ALA A 25 -21.17 18.17 0.89
C ALA A 25 -20.58 19.15 -0.13
N GLY A 26 -19.86 18.63 -1.12
CA GLY A 26 -19.29 19.42 -2.22
C GLY A 26 -20.22 19.59 -3.40
N PRO A 27 -19.95 20.56 -4.29
CA PRO A 27 -20.76 20.79 -5.48
C PRO A 27 -20.64 19.67 -6.52
N ARG A 28 -19.53 18.89 -6.48
CA ARG A 28 -19.24 17.80 -7.42
C ARG A 28 -18.10 16.92 -6.92
N THR A 29 -18.06 15.67 -7.36
CA THR A 29 -16.91 14.77 -7.24
C THR A 29 -16.24 14.65 -8.60
N ARG A 30 -14.95 14.96 -8.72
CA ARG A 30 -14.20 14.86 -9.97
C ARG A 30 -13.43 13.55 -10.02
N LEU A 31 -13.65 12.79 -11.10
CA LEU A 31 -12.86 11.63 -11.48
C LEU A 31 -11.89 12.02 -12.60
N THR A 32 -10.66 11.54 -12.54
CA THR A 32 -9.65 11.77 -13.57
C THR A 32 -9.25 10.43 -14.17
N VAL A 33 -9.66 10.19 -15.42
CA VAL A 33 -9.40 8.94 -16.14
C VAL A 33 -8.23 9.15 -17.09
N PRO A 34 -7.14 8.36 -17.00
CA PRO A 34 -6.03 8.42 -17.95
C PRO A 34 -6.50 8.15 -19.39
N ALA A 35 -5.96 8.89 -20.34
CA ALA A 35 -6.22 8.72 -21.79
C ALA A 35 -4.88 8.70 -22.55
N PRO A 36 -4.17 7.56 -22.58
CA PRO A 36 -2.91 7.41 -23.29
C PRO A 36 -3.04 7.81 -24.77
N ALA A 37 -2.00 8.45 -25.31
CA ALA A 37 -1.98 8.86 -26.72
C ALA A 37 -2.24 7.67 -27.65
N GLY A 38 -3.16 7.82 -28.60
CA GLY A 38 -3.62 6.75 -29.50
C GLY A 38 -4.78 5.92 -28.98
N THR A 39 -5.18 6.11 -27.72
CA THR A 39 -6.37 5.46 -27.14
C THR A 39 -7.45 6.48 -26.80
N VAL A 40 -8.70 6.01 -26.74
CA VAL A 40 -9.85 6.80 -26.31
C VAL A 40 -10.65 5.99 -25.29
N PRO A 41 -10.83 6.48 -24.05
CA PRO A 41 -11.81 5.91 -23.15
C PRO A 41 -13.20 6.01 -23.78
N SER A 42 -13.88 4.87 -23.93
CA SER A 42 -15.17 4.81 -24.65
C SER A 42 -16.37 4.73 -23.74
N SER A 43 -16.23 4.02 -22.61
CA SER A 43 -17.31 3.89 -21.63
C SER A 43 -16.76 3.62 -20.23
N LEU A 44 -17.49 4.08 -19.22
CA LEU A 44 -17.31 3.71 -17.83
C LEU A 44 -18.54 2.95 -17.39
N THR A 45 -18.36 1.73 -16.87
CA THR A 45 -19.42 0.91 -16.29
C THR A 45 -19.17 0.71 -14.81
N ALA A 46 -20.19 0.79 -13.99
CA ALA A 46 -20.08 0.69 -12.53
C ALA A 46 -21.43 0.35 -11.89
N MET A 47 -21.42 0.21 -10.55
CA MET A 47 -22.63 0.21 -9.72
C MET A 47 -22.60 1.43 -8.79
N ILE A 48 -23.72 2.15 -8.66
CA ILE A 48 -23.88 3.18 -7.62
C ILE A 48 -24.66 2.57 -6.46
N THR A 49 -24.07 2.65 -5.25
CA THR A 49 -24.79 2.31 -4.01
C THR A 49 -25.46 3.55 -3.46
N THR A 50 -26.78 3.44 -3.18
CA THR A 50 -27.58 4.55 -2.69
C THR A 50 -27.87 4.36 -1.20
N PRO A 51 -27.63 5.38 -0.35
CA PRO A 51 -27.98 5.33 1.07
C PRO A 51 -29.48 5.16 1.31
N ALA A 52 -29.86 4.51 2.42
CA ALA A 52 -31.24 4.22 2.75
C ALA A 52 -32.12 5.46 3.01
N TRP A 53 -31.50 6.60 3.29
CA TRP A 53 -32.20 7.89 3.53
C TRP A 53 -32.59 8.63 2.24
N VAL A 54 -32.12 8.18 1.07
CA VAL A 54 -32.47 8.77 -0.23
C VAL A 54 -33.80 8.20 -0.71
N ASP A 55 -34.80 9.04 -0.87
CA ASP A 55 -36.09 8.67 -1.47
C ASP A 55 -35.92 8.50 -2.98
N ARG A 56 -35.34 9.51 -3.63
CA ARG A 56 -35.09 9.53 -5.07
C ARG A 56 -34.04 10.59 -5.41
N GLY A 57 -33.52 10.51 -6.62
CA GLY A 57 -32.57 11.52 -7.07
C GLY A 57 -31.95 11.17 -8.41
N TRP A 58 -30.88 11.85 -8.71
CA TRP A 58 -30.07 11.55 -9.89
C TRP A 58 -28.64 12.05 -9.68
N VAL A 59 -27.74 11.51 -10.49
CA VAL A 59 -26.37 12.03 -10.63
C VAL A 59 -26.22 12.56 -12.05
N ASP A 60 -26.00 13.86 -12.20
CA ASP A 60 -25.60 14.46 -13.46
C ASP A 60 -24.11 14.19 -13.68
N VAL A 61 -23.77 13.75 -14.90
CA VAL A 61 -22.40 13.45 -15.32
C VAL A 61 -22.00 14.47 -16.36
N GLU A 62 -20.94 15.20 -16.08
CA GLU A 62 -20.39 16.22 -16.97
C GLU A 62 -18.91 16.00 -17.26
N SER A 63 -18.42 16.53 -18.37
CA SER A 63 -16.99 16.67 -18.65
C SER A 63 -16.73 18.11 -19.08
N ASP A 64 -15.86 18.80 -18.35
CA ASP A 64 -15.52 20.21 -18.56
C ASP A 64 -16.75 21.13 -18.73
N GLY A 65 -17.78 20.92 -17.86
CA GLY A 65 -19.03 21.65 -17.86
C GLY A 65 -20.01 21.29 -19.00
N ARG A 66 -19.73 20.26 -19.76
CA ARG A 66 -20.65 19.73 -20.79
C ARG A 66 -21.35 18.48 -20.26
N PRO A 67 -22.70 18.42 -20.32
CA PRO A 67 -23.43 17.25 -19.86
C PRO A 67 -23.14 16.03 -20.76
N ILE A 68 -22.84 14.89 -20.15
CA ILE A 68 -22.67 13.60 -20.81
C ILE A 68 -23.95 12.79 -20.67
N THR A 69 -24.41 12.57 -19.42
CA THR A 69 -25.60 11.78 -19.13
C THR A 69 -26.16 12.13 -17.76
N ARG A 70 -27.39 11.67 -17.50
CA ARG A 70 -28.02 11.73 -16.18
C ARG A 70 -28.38 10.32 -15.75
N ILE A 71 -27.99 9.96 -14.54
CA ILE A 71 -28.21 8.65 -13.93
C ILE A 71 -29.35 8.81 -12.91
N PRO A 72 -30.55 8.27 -13.16
CA PRO A 72 -31.63 8.28 -12.19
C PRO A 72 -31.29 7.30 -11.05
N LEU A 73 -31.65 7.67 -9.82
CA LEU A 73 -31.55 6.86 -8.61
C LEU A 73 -32.98 6.64 -8.10
N ASP A 74 -33.42 5.38 -8.13
CA ASP A 74 -34.74 5.00 -7.67
C ASP A 74 -34.69 4.47 -6.23
N ASP A 75 -35.67 4.81 -5.42
CA ASP A 75 -35.81 4.45 -4.00
C ASP A 75 -35.84 2.94 -3.72
N ALA A 76 -36.24 2.15 -4.71
CA ALA A 76 -36.40 0.70 -4.57
C ALA A 76 -35.13 -0.14 -4.72
N ALA A 77 -34.02 0.45 -5.20
CA ALA A 77 -32.79 -0.29 -5.50
C ALA A 77 -31.61 0.24 -4.68
N PRO A 78 -31.05 -0.55 -3.75
CA PRO A 78 -29.86 -0.15 -2.99
C PRO A 78 -28.61 0.01 -3.88
N THR A 79 -28.66 -0.55 -5.10
CA THR A 79 -27.59 -0.46 -6.09
C THR A 79 -28.19 -0.23 -7.49
N THR A 80 -27.63 0.72 -8.23
CA THR A 80 -28.05 1.06 -9.60
C THR A 80 -26.89 0.80 -10.55
N PRO A 81 -27.06 -0.06 -11.60
CA PRO A 81 -26.03 -0.21 -12.62
C PRO A 81 -25.96 1.04 -13.49
N VAL A 82 -24.76 1.47 -13.78
CA VAL A 82 -24.51 2.67 -14.59
C VAL A 82 -23.58 2.38 -15.76
N SER A 83 -23.85 3.08 -16.87
CA SER A 83 -22.97 3.10 -18.05
C SER A 83 -22.87 4.54 -18.55
N ILE A 84 -21.68 5.10 -18.46
CA ILE A 84 -21.37 6.48 -18.85
C ILE A 84 -20.60 6.43 -20.16
N PRO A 85 -21.16 6.94 -21.29
CA PRO A 85 -20.43 7.04 -22.54
C PRO A 85 -19.37 8.14 -22.44
N LEU A 86 -18.11 7.83 -22.76
CA LEU A 86 -16.98 8.75 -22.66
C LEU A 86 -16.53 9.28 -24.02
N ASP A 87 -17.08 8.80 -25.12
CA ASP A 87 -16.68 9.17 -26.50
C ASP A 87 -16.76 10.69 -26.76
N SER A 88 -17.62 11.42 -26.03
CA SER A 88 -17.79 12.88 -26.17
C SER A 88 -16.92 13.70 -25.23
N ALA A 89 -16.24 13.08 -24.27
CA ALA A 89 -15.38 13.76 -23.32
C ALA A 89 -14.07 14.21 -24.00
N GLN A 90 -13.57 15.36 -23.61
CA GLN A 90 -12.33 15.90 -24.17
C GLN A 90 -11.13 15.41 -23.36
N THR A 91 -10.11 14.95 -24.07
CA THR A 91 -8.81 14.66 -23.44
C THR A 91 -8.01 15.95 -23.33
N VAL A 92 -7.59 16.28 -22.11
CA VAL A 92 -6.70 17.40 -21.81
C VAL A 92 -5.49 16.85 -21.05
N ASP A 93 -4.30 17.11 -21.54
CA ASP A 93 -3.04 16.64 -20.94
C ASP A 93 -3.00 15.13 -20.65
N GLY A 94 -3.57 14.32 -21.55
CA GLY A 94 -3.57 12.86 -21.42
C GLY A 94 -4.57 12.29 -20.41
N VAL A 95 -5.55 13.10 -19.97
CA VAL A 95 -6.61 12.66 -19.05
C VAL A 95 -7.98 13.16 -19.49
N ILE A 96 -9.03 12.47 -19.05
CA ILE A 96 -10.41 12.92 -19.15
C ILE A 96 -10.91 13.23 -17.74
N GLY A 97 -11.41 14.45 -17.54
CA GLY A 97 -12.10 14.85 -16.30
C GLY A 97 -13.59 14.55 -16.39
N ILE A 98 -14.14 13.85 -15.41
CA ILE A 98 -15.57 13.53 -15.27
C ILE A 98 -16.04 14.11 -13.94
N ASP A 99 -17.04 14.98 -13.98
CA ASP A 99 -17.65 15.55 -12.79
C ASP A 99 -18.98 14.82 -12.52
N LEU A 100 -19.12 14.25 -11.32
CA LEU A 100 -20.32 13.63 -10.79
C LEU A 100 -21.03 14.62 -9.88
N ILE A 101 -22.25 15.01 -10.22
CA ILE A 101 -23.03 16.06 -9.54
C ILE A 101 -24.31 15.42 -8.99
N PRO A 102 -24.36 15.05 -7.70
CA PRO A 102 -25.54 14.44 -7.11
C PRO A 102 -26.65 15.47 -6.85
N SER A 103 -27.89 15.08 -7.09
CA SER A 103 -29.10 15.81 -6.71
C SER A 103 -30.06 14.83 -6.05
N LEU A 104 -30.14 14.85 -4.73
CA LEU A 104 -30.83 13.86 -3.93
C LEU A 104 -32.03 14.49 -3.20
N ILE A 105 -33.11 13.72 -3.09
CA ILE A 105 -34.30 14.06 -2.31
C ILE A 105 -34.34 13.07 -1.15
N PRO A 106 -34.21 13.55 0.10
CA PRO A 106 -34.25 12.67 1.26
C PRO A 106 -35.65 12.10 1.49
N ASP A 107 -35.72 10.90 2.04
CA ASP A 107 -36.96 10.32 2.57
C ASP A 107 -37.32 11.01 3.89
N ASP A 108 -38.57 11.48 4.00
CA ASP A 108 -39.07 12.20 5.18
C ASP A 108 -38.95 11.40 6.50
N ARG A 109 -38.74 10.09 6.41
CA ARG A 109 -38.59 9.19 7.58
C ARG A 109 -37.18 9.18 8.16
N TYR A 110 -36.18 9.69 7.44
CA TYR A 110 -34.79 9.68 7.84
C TYR A 110 -34.25 11.09 8.02
N CYS A 111 -33.45 11.27 9.05
CA CYS A 111 -32.57 12.44 9.13
C CYS A 111 -31.29 12.12 8.36
N ALA A 112 -31.05 12.81 7.26
CA ALA A 112 -29.87 12.59 6.44
C ALA A 112 -28.58 12.87 7.24
N ASP A 113 -27.78 11.87 7.45
CA ASP A 113 -26.41 12.00 7.92
C ASP A 113 -25.47 11.90 6.71
N LEU A 114 -25.15 13.07 6.16
CA LEU A 114 -24.34 13.18 4.93
C LEU A 114 -22.90 12.63 5.08
N GLN A 115 -22.45 12.40 6.30
CA GLN A 115 -21.08 11.92 6.55
C GLN A 115 -20.99 10.40 6.72
N SER A 116 -22.02 9.76 7.29
CA SER A 116 -22.00 8.32 7.54
C SER A 116 -22.45 7.49 6.34
N ASP A 117 -23.40 8.01 5.54
CA ASP A 117 -24.03 7.30 4.43
C ASP A 117 -23.84 8.06 3.11
N ALA A 118 -22.73 7.83 2.44
CA ALA A 118 -22.41 8.46 1.16
C ALA A 118 -22.84 7.59 -0.03
N LEU A 119 -23.13 8.25 -1.16
CA LEU A 119 -23.18 7.57 -2.46
C LEU A 119 -21.79 7.01 -2.78
N ARG A 120 -21.74 5.77 -3.27
CA ARG A 120 -20.47 5.16 -3.70
C ARG A 120 -20.58 4.59 -5.09
N LEU A 121 -19.55 4.79 -5.88
CA LEU A 121 -19.33 4.13 -7.16
C LEU A 121 -18.44 2.90 -6.88
N ILE A 122 -18.94 1.71 -7.15
CA ILE A 122 -18.24 0.44 -6.92
C ILE A 122 -18.17 -0.39 -8.21
N ASP A 123 -17.28 -1.38 -8.26
CA ASP A 123 -17.08 -2.29 -9.41
C ASP A 123 -16.88 -1.51 -10.72
N ALA A 124 -16.21 -0.37 -10.65
CA ALA A 124 -16.05 0.51 -11.80
C ALA A 124 -14.94 0.03 -12.73
N THR A 125 -15.26 0.02 -14.03
CA THR A 125 -14.32 -0.32 -15.11
C THR A 125 -14.43 0.67 -16.25
N VAL A 126 -13.30 1.00 -16.87
CA VAL A 126 -13.20 1.85 -18.07
C VAL A 126 -12.79 0.99 -19.24
N GLU A 127 -13.50 1.13 -20.35
CA GLU A 127 -13.20 0.48 -21.62
C GLU A 127 -12.48 1.48 -22.54
N TYR A 128 -11.36 1.04 -23.14
CA TYR A 128 -10.56 1.83 -24.06
C TYR A 128 -10.67 1.27 -25.48
N ARG A 129 -10.66 2.16 -26.48
CA ARG A 129 -10.56 1.82 -27.89
C ARG A 129 -9.30 2.43 -28.49
N GLY A 130 -8.77 1.80 -29.51
CA GLY A 130 -7.51 2.20 -30.15
C GLY A 130 -6.32 1.51 -29.49
N GLN A 131 -5.14 1.89 -29.90
CA GLN A 131 -3.90 1.36 -29.34
C GLN A 131 -2.99 2.52 -28.94
N PRO A 132 -2.28 2.43 -27.80
CA PRO A 132 -1.30 3.43 -27.41
C PRO A 132 -0.26 3.63 -28.52
N THR A 133 0.16 4.87 -28.69
CA THR A 133 1.23 5.20 -29.64
C THR A 133 2.50 4.45 -29.26
N VAL A 134 3.13 3.79 -30.23
CA VAL A 134 4.40 3.10 -30.04
C VAL A 134 5.47 4.14 -29.69
N PRO A 135 6.20 4.00 -28.55
CA PRO A 135 7.22 4.97 -28.16
C PRO A 135 8.37 5.01 -29.16
N ALA A 136 8.78 6.20 -29.56
CA ALA A 136 9.91 6.45 -30.48
C ALA A 136 11.20 6.84 -29.74
N THR A 137 11.09 7.18 -28.46
CA THR A 137 12.20 7.62 -27.62
C THR A 137 12.13 6.99 -26.23
N ILE A 138 13.25 6.98 -25.50
CA ILE A 138 13.28 6.50 -24.10
C ILE A 138 12.32 7.34 -23.23
N ALA A 139 12.21 8.64 -23.50
CA ALA A 139 11.28 9.54 -22.79
C ALA A 139 9.81 9.10 -22.90
N GLU A 140 9.45 8.43 -24.00
CA GLU A 140 8.10 7.94 -24.27
C GLU A 140 7.90 6.47 -23.87
N PHE A 141 8.93 5.79 -23.34
CA PHE A 141 8.91 4.36 -23.08
C PHE A 141 7.78 3.96 -22.14
N LEU A 142 7.57 4.72 -21.06
CA LEU A 142 6.48 4.47 -20.11
C LEU A 142 5.20 5.19 -20.59
N PRO A 143 4.12 4.44 -20.94
CA PRO A 143 2.84 5.04 -21.30
C PRO A 143 2.15 5.64 -20.08
N ALA A 144 1.14 6.49 -20.26
CA ALA A 144 0.34 7.05 -19.16
C ALA A 144 -0.44 5.98 -18.35
N LEU A 145 -0.60 4.78 -18.89
CA LEU A 145 -1.24 3.64 -18.27
C LEU A 145 -0.43 2.39 -18.58
N LEU A 146 -0.01 1.67 -17.52
CA LEU A 146 0.77 0.44 -17.63
C LEU A 146 0.11 -0.67 -16.81
N ARG A 147 -0.13 -1.82 -17.42
CA ARG A 147 -0.65 -3.01 -16.74
C ARG A 147 0.46 -3.88 -16.18
N THR A 148 1.47 -4.15 -17.01
CA THR A 148 2.55 -5.08 -16.65
C THR A 148 3.92 -4.52 -17.04
N LEU A 149 4.84 -4.56 -16.08
CA LEU A 149 6.27 -4.39 -16.30
C LEU A 149 6.95 -5.76 -16.19
N THR A 150 7.62 -6.22 -17.25
CA THR A 150 8.46 -7.41 -17.20
C THR A 150 9.93 -7.00 -17.16
N VAL A 151 10.66 -7.45 -16.15
CA VAL A 151 12.11 -7.24 -16.02
C VAL A 151 12.81 -8.55 -16.32
N PHE A 152 13.53 -8.60 -17.43
CA PHE A 152 14.34 -9.76 -17.82
C PHE A 152 15.73 -9.65 -17.20
N VAL A 153 16.14 -10.70 -16.49
CA VAL A 153 17.46 -10.81 -15.86
C VAL A 153 18.18 -12.06 -16.34
N PRO A 154 19.52 -12.14 -16.31
CA PRO A 154 20.24 -13.37 -16.55
C PRO A 154 19.73 -14.53 -15.69
N ALA A 155 19.84 -15.77 -16.18
CA ALA A 155 19.43 -16.96 -15.43
C ALA A 155 20.20 -17.11 -14.09
N GLU A 156 21.43 -16.63 -14.06
CA GLU A 156 22.29 -16.52 -12.87
C GLU A 156 22.66 -15.02 -12.71
N PRO A 157 21.79 -14.19 -12.11
CA PRO A 157 22.05 -12.77 -11.95
C PRO A 157 23.09 -12.56 -10.84
N ASP A 158 24.02 -11.65 -11.06
CA ASP A 158 24.86 -11.13 -9.99
C ASP A 158 24.12 -10.10 -9.13
N ARG A 159 24.72 -9.72 -8.01
CA ARG A 159 24.15 -8.76 -7.04
C ARG A 159 23.80 -7.42 -7.68
N GLU A 160 24.66 -6.94 -8.56
CA GLU A 160 24.48 -5.67 -9.27
C GLU A 160 23.28 -5.72 -10.21
N THR A 161 23.08 -6.85 -10.88
CA THR A 161 21.89 -7.08 -11.73
C THR A 161 20.61 -7.14 -10.89
N ILE A 162 20.64 -7.83 -9.73
CA ILE A 162 19.48 -7.86 -8.82
C ILE A 162 19.18 -6.45 -8.30
N SER A 163 20.21 -5.68 -7.94
CA SER A 163 20.07 -4.29 -7.49
C SER A 163 19.45 -3.41 -8.60
N ALA A 164 19.90 -3.55 -9.84
CA ALA A 164 19.34 -2.83 -10.97
C ALA A 164 17.88 -3.23 -11.25
N ALA A 165 17.55 -4.54 -11.20
CA ALA A 165 16.18 -5.03 -11.35
C ALA A 165 15.25 -4.45 -10.29
N THR A 166 15.70 -4.45 -9.04
CA THR A 166 14.95 -3.89 -7.91
C THR A 166 14.74 -2.39 -8.07
N THR A 167 15.78 -1.66 -8.50
CA THR A 167 15.71 -0.21 -8.74
C THR A 167 14.76 0.13 -9.89
N VAL A 168 14.82 -0.60 -11.02
CA VAL A 168 13.88 -0.43 -12.15
C VAL A 168 12.44 -0.64 -11.67
N ALA A 169 12.19 -1.75 -10.99
CA ALA A 169 10.86 -2.13 -10.54
C ALA A 169 10.26 -1.11 -9.56
N THR A 170 11.00 -0.73 -8.51
CA THR A 170 10.54 0.26 -7.52
C THR A 170 10.33 1.63 -8.14
N SER A 171 11.23 2.06 -9.04
CA SER A 171 11.11 3.34 -9.72
C SER A 171 9.88 3.41 -10.62
N VAL A 172 9.55 2.32 -11.34
CA VAL A 172 8.34 2.26 -12.17
C VAL A 172 7.09 2.23 -11.30
N VAL A 173 7.05 1.42 -10.24
CA VAL A 173 5.91 1.40 -9.30
C VAL A 173 5.70 2.79 -8.68
N HIS A 174 6.76 3.48 -8.28
CA HIS A 174 6.65 4.87 -7.79
C HIS A 174 6.12 5.84 -8.85
N HIS A 175 6.59 5.72 -10.10
CA HIS A 175 6.17 6.59 -11.22
C HIS A 175 4.66 6.52 -11.45
N TYR A 176 4.06 5.33 -11.36
CA TYR A 176 2.62 5.14 -11.55
C TYR A 176 1.79 5.43 -10.30
N GLY A 177 2.43 5.56 -9.13
CA GLY A 177 1.78 5.95 -7.88
C GLY A 177 0.65 4.99 -7.48
N SER A 178 -0.60 5.48 -7.50
CA SER A 178 -1.77 4.69 -7.12
C SER A 178 -2.23 3.67 -8.16
N GLN A 179 -1.75 3.74 -9.42
CA GLN A 179 -2.05 2.72 -10.44
C GLN A 179 -1.43 1.37 -10.05
N THR A 180 -2.19 0.30 -10.20
CA THR A 180 -1.71 -1.04 -9.86
C THR A 180 -0.94 -1.65 -11.03
N VAL A 181 0.37 -1.38 -11.09
CA VAL A 181 1.27 -2.01 -12.08
C VAL A 181 1.72 -3.36 -11.55
N GLN A 182 1.51 -4.43 -12.34
CA GLN A 182 2.06 -5.75 -12.04
C GLN A 182 3.52 -5.82 -12.48
N VAL A 183 4.41 -6.21 -11.59
CA VAL A 183 5.83 -6.39 -11.90
C VAL A 183 6.15 -7.88 -11.95
N GLN A 184 6.78 -8.31 -13.04
CA GLN A 184 7.21 -9.69 -13.25
C GLN A 184 8.71 -9.70 -13.53
N VAL A 185 9.44 -10.62 -12.87
CA VAL A 185 10.83 -10.90 -13.19
C VAL A 185 10.86 -12.19 -13.99
N ARG A 186 11.58 -12.21 -15.12
CA ARG A 186 11.71 -13.39 -15.99
C ARG A 186 13.18 -13.61 -16.39
N PRO A 187 13.59 -14.86 -16.61
CA PRO A 187 14.96 -15.10 -17.08
C PRO A 187 15.10 -14.69 -18.56
N ASP A 188 16.25 -14.13 -18.90
CA ASP A 188 16.56 -13.68 -20.26
C ASP A 188 16.52 -14.81 -21.32
N SER A 189 16.72 -16.05 -20.88
CA SER A 189 16.57 -17.24 -21.74
C SER A 189 15.16 -17.37 -22.36
N GLU A 190 14.15 -16.75 -21.75
CA GLU A 190 12.78 -16.74 -22.27
C GLU A 190 12.56 -15.68 -23.35
N LEU A 191 13.46 -14.69 -23.51
CA LEU A 191 13.31 -13.60 -24.47
C LEU A 191 13.09 -14.08 -25.90
N GLN A 192 13.77 -15.14 -26.34
CA GLN A 192 13.67 -15.66 -27.71
C GLN A 192 12.32 -16.28 -28.05
N GLY A 193 11.60 -16.75 -27.03
CA GLY A 193 10.26 -17.34 -27.17
C GLY A 193 9.13 -16.46 -26.66
N ALA A 194 9.46 -15.30 -26.05
CA ALA A 194 8.46 -14.39 -25.52
C ALA A 194 7.67 -13.74 -26.66
N ALA A 195 6.34 -13.68 -26.49
CA ALA A 195 5.49 -12.88 -27.35
C ALA A 195 5.93 -11.40 -27.27
N PRO A 196 5.67 -10.61 -28.32
CA PRO A 196 5.80 -9.15 -28.25
C PRO A 196 4.93 -8.59 -27.09
N ASP A 197 5.41 -7.52 -26.48
CA ASP A 197 4.64 -6.84 -25.42
C ASP A 197 3.31 -6.33 -25.97
N GLY A 198 2.27 -6.42 -25.16
CA GLY A 198 0.97 -5.83 -25.44
C GLY A 198 0.99 -4.29 -25.36
N PRO A 199 -0.08 -3.62 -25.80
CA PRO A 199 -0.14 -2.16 -25.83
C PRO A 199 0.15 -1.49 -24.48
N PHE A 200 -0.28 -2.10 -23.37
CA PHE A 200 -0.13 -1.61 -22.00
C PHE A 200 0.91 -2.42 -21.21
N GLU A 201 1.84 -3.05 -21.88
CA GLU A 201 2.92 -3.82 -21.31
C GLU A 201 4.26 -3.26 -21.73
N ARG A 202 5.25 -3.37 -20.86
CA ARG A 202 6.63 -2.96 -21.15
C ARG A 202 7.61 -3.99 -20.60
N SER A 203 8.67 -4.22 -21.39
CA SER A 203 9.77 -5.09 -21.00
C SER A 203 11.08 -4.31 -20.90
N VAL A 204 11.78 -4.52 -19.79
CA VAL A 204 13.14 -4.05 -19.56
C VAL A 204 14.06 -5.26 -19.50
N VAL A 205 15.15 -5.23 -20.27
CA VAL A 205 16.14 -6.30 -20.32
C VAL A 205 17.44 -5.80 -19.70
N LEU A 206 17.89 -6.47 -18.65
CA LEU A 206 19.13 -6.14 -17.96
C LEU A 206 20.26 -7.05 -18.46
N SER A 207 21.39 -6.46 -18.78
CA SER A 207 22.56 -7.20 -19.26
C SER A 207 23.85 -6.59 -18.73
N THR A 208 24.67 -7.39 -18.10
CA THR A 208 26.00 -6.98 -17.64
C THR A 208 26.94 -6.82 -18.84
N ASN A 209 27.44 -5.62 -19.06
CA ASN A 209 28.37 -5.27 -20.13
C ASN A 209 29.34 -4.18 -19.67
N SER A 210 30.51 -4.10 -20.29
CA SER A 210 31.47 -3.02 -20.02
C SER A 210 30.96 -1.65 -20.47
N ASP A 211 30.12 -1.59 -21.50
CA ASP A 211 29.56 -0.38 -22.06
C ASP A 211 28.19 -0.09 -21.42
N ALA A 212 28.13 0.99 -20.62
CA ALA A 212 26.90 1.41 -19.99
C ALA A 212 26.00 2.17 -20.98
N GLY A 213 24.69 1.83 -20.99
CA GLY A 213 23.72 2.53 -21.83
C GLY A 213 22.31 1.96 -21.70
N ALA A 214 21.39 2.69 -22.32
CA ALA A 214 20.00 2.30 -22.50
C ALA A 214 19.64 2.40 -23.97
N GLU A 215 18.95 1.40 -24.53
CA GLU A 215 18.56 1.36 -25.94
C GLU A 215 17.19 0.73 -26.13
N LEU A 216 16.35 1.35 -26.96
CA LEU A 216 15.07 0.80 -27.39
C LEU A 216 15.28 -0.13 -28.59
N ILE A 217 14.88 -1.40 -28.45
CA ILE A 217 14.94 -2.39 -29.52
C ILE A 217 13.52 -2.85 -29.87
N TYR A 218 13.16 -2.73 -31.14
CA TYR A 218 11.83 -3.07 -31.66
C TYR A 218 11.83 -4.52 -32.15
N PRO A 219 11.16 -5.46 -31.46
CA PRO A 219 11.17 -6.86 -31.83
C PRO A 219 10.38 -7.14 -33.12
N VAL A 220 9.18 -6.57 -33.24
CA VAL A 220 8.28 -6.69 -34.42
C VAL A 220 7.33 -5.49 -34.40
N GLU A 221 7.17 -4.81 -35.54
CA GLU A 221 6.15 -3.78 -35.68
C GLU A 221 4.74 -4.38 -35.81
N PRO A 222 3.69 -3.83 -35.16
CA PRO A 222 3.64 -2.55 -34.42
C PRO A 222 3.80 -2.69 -32.91
N ALA A 223 4.39 -3.78 -32.40
CA ALA A 223 4.55 -3.99 -30.97
C ALA A 223 5.45 -2.92 -30.30
N PRO A 224 5.25 -2.62 -29.00
CA PRO A 224 6.13 -1.75 -28.25
C PRO A 224 7.58 -2.25 -28.25
N PRO A 225 8.58 -1.34 -28.23
CA PRO A 225 9.98 -1.73 -28.10
C PRO A 225 10.27 -2.22 -26.69
N ARG A 226 11.28 -3.07 -26.55
CA ARG A 226 11.91 -3.44 -25.29
C ARG A 226 13.05 -2.48 -24.99
N LEU A 227 13.18 -2.12 -23.70
CA LEU A 227 14.29 -1.27 -23.26
C LEU A 227 15.42 -2.15 -22.75
N TYR A 228 16.58 -2.08 -23.40
CA TYR A 228 17.79 -2.77 -22.95
C TYR A 228 18.62 -1.82 -22.12
N LEU A 229 18.92 -2.21 -20.88
CA LEU A 229 19.83 -1.51 -19.98
C LEU A 229 21.10 -2.34 -19.86
N THR A 230 22.22 -1.74 -20.18
CA THR A 230 23.54 -2.37 -20.12
C THR A 230 24.46 -1.60 -19.19
N GLY A 231 25.40 -2.31 -18.57
CA GLY A 231 26.39 -1.73 -17.67
C GLY A 231 27.05 -2.78 -16.81
N SER A 232 27.99 -2.36 -15.98
CA SER A 232 28.63 -3.20 -14.97
C SER A 232 28.65 -2.47 -13.63
N GLY A 233 28.45 -3.20 -12.53
CA GLY A 233 28.39 -2.63 -11.19
C GLY A 233 27.29 -1.57 -11.08
N SER A 234 27.56 -0.48 -10.37
CA SER A 234 26.63 0.64 -10.20
C SER A 234 26.23 1.33 -11.50
N ALA A 235 27.04 1.20 -12.58
CA ALA A 235 26.69 1.81 -13.86
C ALA A 235 25.41 1.22 -14.47
N LEU A 236 25.10 -0.08 -14.22
CA LEU A 236 23.84 -0.68 -14.63
C LEU A 236 22.66 -0.07 -13.88
N THR A 237 22.78 0.10 -12.57
CA THR A 237 21.74 0.75 -11.74
C THR A 237 21.55 2.22 -12.13
N ASP A 238 22.63 2.93 -12.54
CA ASP A 238 22.54 4.31 -13.03
C ASP A 238 21.65 4.44 -14.27
N GLN A 239 21.63 3.43 -15.18
CA GLN A 239 20.77 3.47 -16.37
C GLN A 239 19.28 3.39 -16.01
N ALA A 240 18.91 2.73 -14.91
CA ALA A 240 17.51 2.66 -14.47
C ALA A 240 16.87 4.04 -14.27
N ARG A 241 17.67 5.06 -13.93
CA ARG A 241 17.20 6.44 -13.78
C ARG A 241 16.74 7.11 -15.07
N LEU A 242 17.14 6.59 -16.23
CA LEU A 242 16.66 7.08 -17.54
C LEU A 242 15.17 6.81 -17.77
N ILE A 243 14.55 5.95 -16.95
CA ILE A 243 13.14 5.57 -17.13
C ILE A 243 12.21 6.51 -16.35
N THR A 244 12.57 6.89 -15.12
CA THR A 244 11.61 7.49 -14.16
C THR A 244 12.09 8.79 -13.50
N SER A 245 13.38 9.16 -13.67
CA SER A 245 13.90 10.41 -13.12
C SER A 245 13.66 11.60 -14.04
N ASN A 246 14.06 12.79 -13.61
CA ASN A 246 14.06 13.98 -14.48
C ASN A 246 14.90 13.81 -15.76
N LEU A 247 15.82 12.82 -15.78
CA LEU A 247 16.58 12.46 -16.97
C LEU A 247 15.68 11.81 -18.03
N ALA A 248 14.63 11.10 -17.64
CA ALA A 248 13.69 10.49 -18.58
C ALA A 248 13.11 11.54 -19.54
N ALA A 249 12.72 12.70 -19.03
CA ALA A 249 12.11 13.77 -19.86
C ALA A 249 13.03 14.32 -20.94
N ILE A 250 14.35 14.19 -20.79
CA ILE A 250 15.35 14.67 -21.77
C ILE A 250 15.97 13.54 -22.61
N ALA A 251 15.61 12.28 -22.34
CA ALA A 251 16.06 11.11 -23.11
C ALA A 251 15.27 10.98 -24.43
N VAL A 252 15.31 12.02 -25.25
CA VAL A 252 14.53 12.16 -26.51
C VAL A 252 15.17 11.45 -27.72
N ALA A 253 15.81 10.31 -27.47
CA ALA A 253 16.43 9.46 -28.49
C ALA A 253 16.11 7.98 -28.19
N THR A 254 16.40 7.10 -29.14
CA THR A 254 16.27 5.65 -28.97
C THR A 254 17.37 5.06 -28.09
N ALA A 255 18.48 5.78 -27.90
CA ALA A 255 19.58 5.39 -27.04
C ALA A 255 20.05 6.57 -26.20
N ALA A 256 20.45 6.30 -24.96
CA ALA A 256 20.98 7.27 -24.00
C ALA A 256 21.92 6.59 -23.01
N THR A 257 22.72 7.38 -22.31
CA THR A 257 23.57 6.88 -21.22
C THR A 257 23.47 7.82 -20.02
N ALA A 258 23.14 7.29 -18.86
CA ALA A 258 23.17 8.02 -17.61
C ALA A 258 24.57 7.91 -16.99
N GLY A 259 25.14 9.04 -16.58
CA GLY A 259 26.37 9.06 -15.79
C GLY A 259 26.13 8.76 -14.31
N PRO A 260 27.22 8.55 -13.54
CA PRO A 260 27.13 8.31 -12.09
C PRO A 260 26.40 9.44 -11.36
N SER A 261 25.53 9.08 -10.42
CA SER A 261 24.88 10.05 -9.56
C SER A 261 24.69 9.45 -8.16
N ALA A 262 24.80 10.29 -7.15
CA ALA A 262 24.39 9.87 -5.81
C ALA A 262 22.86 9.63 -5.78
N PRO A 263 22.38 8.64 -5.01
CA PRO A 263 20.97 8.48 -4.75
C PRO A 263 20.37 9.78 -4.19
N ASN A 264 19.29 10.26 -4.80
CA ASN A 264 18.63 11.47 -4.33
C ASN A 264 17.55 11.10 -3.32
N ALA A 265 17.96 10.83 -2.10
CA ALA A 265 17.04 10.59 -0.99
C ALA A 265 16.26 11.89 -0.68
N GLN A 266 14.95 11.83 -0.85
CA GLN A 266 14.07 12.97 -0.60
C GLN A 266 13.59 12.94 0.85
N VAL A 267 14.31 13.62 1.73
CA VAL A 267 13.96 13.75 3.15
C VAL A 267 13.35 15.14 3.39
N ALA A 268 12.20 15.17 4.05
CA ALA A 268 11.55 16.43 4.42
C ALA A 268 12.32 17.12 5.56
N PRO A 269 12.31 18.46 5.63
CA PRO A 269 12.82 19.20 6.78
C PRO A 269 12.06 18.83 8.07
N ASP A 270 12.69 19.09 9.23
CA ASP A 270 12.08 18.82 10.55
C ASP A 270 10.81 19.63 10.82
N SER A 271 10.51 20.61 10.00
CA SER A 271 9.30 21.43 10.08
C SER A 271 8.74 21.65 8.68
N VAL A 272 7.54 21.17 8.43
CA VAL A 272 6.84 21.25 7.13
C VAL A 272 5.38 21.65 7.35
N THR A 273 4.75 22.24 6.35
CA THR A 273 3.30 22.54 6.37
C THR A 273 2.49 21.41 5.73
N LEU A 274 1.17 21.35 5.99
CA LEU A 274 0.28 20.41 5.31
C LEU A 274 0.27 20.64 3.80
N ASP A 275 0.39 21.91 3.34
CA ASP A 275 0.53 22.20 1.90
C ASP A 275 1.79 21.58 1.30
N GLN A 276 2.93 21.62 2.02
CA GLN A 276 4.19 20.99 1.58
C GLN A 276 4.14 19.47 1.62
N LEU A 277 3.29 18.90 2.48
CA LEU A 277 3.00 17.46 2.48
C LEU A 277 1.93 17.07 1.44
N GLY A 278 1.41 18.02 0.65
CA GLY A 278 0.37 17.75 -0.35
C GLY A 278 -1.02 17.49 0.21
N ILE A 279 -1.23 17.72 1.52
CA ILE A 279 -2.53 17.51 2.19
C ILE A 279 -3.48 18.70 1.96
N GLY A 280 -2.92 19.91 1.99
CA GLY A 280 -3.71 21.14 1.81
C GLY A 280 -4.61 21.48 3.01
N THR A 281 -5.67 22.25 2.74
CA THR A 281 -6.69 22.61 3.72
C THR A 281 -7.74 21.52 3.82
N VAL A 282 -8.06 21.08 5.04
CA VAL A 282 -9.06 20.04 5.33
C VAL A 282 -10.23 20.65 6.06
N THR A 283 -11.45 20.42 5.57
CA THR A 283 -12.69 20.92 6.20
C THR A 283 -13.63 19.75 6.46
N GLY A 284 -14.24 19.74 7.64
CA GLY A 284 -15.31 18.84 8.00
C GLY A 284 -16.56 19.62 8.45
N SER A 285 -17.73 19.04 8.22
CA SER A 285 -19.01 19.60 8.64
C SER A 285 -19.88 18.56 9.33
N GLY A 286 -20.85 19.00 10.10
CA GLY A 286 -21.81 18.13 10.79
C GLY A 286 -22.81 18.90 11.64
N SER A 287 -23.91 18.27 11.99
CA SER A 287 -25.01 18.91 12.70
C SER A 287 -24.79 19.06 14.23
N ALA A 288 -24.10 18.12 14.84
CA ALA A 288 -23.78 18.13 16.27
C ALA A 288 -22.28 18.10 16.52
N THR A 289 -21.56 17.32 15.72
CA THR A 289 -20.11 17.20 15.72
C THR A 289 -19.62 17.45 14.30
N ALA A 290 -18.69 18.36 14.13
CA ALA A 290 -17.95 18.55 12.89
C ALA A 290 -16.53 18.05 13.09
N THR A 291 -15.99 17.28 12.15
CA THR A 291 -14.64 16.71 12.25
C THR A 291 -13.84 16.95 10.98
N ALA A 292 -12.67 17.57 11.10
CA ALA A 292 -11.66 17.61 10.05
C ALA A 292 -10.62 16.51 10.33
N ALA A 293 -10.52 15.54 9.42
CA ALA A 293 -9.61 14.43 9.53
C ALA A 293 -8.35 14.71 8.69
N VAL A 294 -7.23 15.00 9.34
CA VAL A 294 -5.93 15.27 8.71
C VAL A 294 -5.13 13.97 8.69
N SER A 295 -5.04 13.34 7.53
CA SER A 295 -4.26 12.12 7.34
C SER A 295 -2.79 12.45 7.05
N ILE A 296 -1.90 12.13 7.99
CA ILE A 296 -0.46 12.34 7.89
C ILE A 296 0.19 11.02 7.46
N ASP A 297 0.64 10.95 6.22
CA ASP A 297 1.45 9.85 5.72
C ASP A 297 2.92 10.10 6.08
N GLN A 298 3.48 9.30 6.99
CA GLN A 298 4.88 9.44 7.40
C GLN A 298 5.88 9.20 6.26
N THR A 299 5.50 8.45 5.22
CA THR A 299 6.39 8.25 4.06
C THR A 299 6.66 9.56 3.31
N GLN A 300 5.77 10.55 3.44
CA GLN A 300 5.97 11.91 2.93
C GLN A 300 7.13 12.64 3.62
N LEU A 301 7.49 12.24 4.84
CA LEU A 301 8.67 12.78 5.52
C LEU A 301 9.97 12.20 4.96
N GLY A 302 9.90 11.05 4.25
CA GLY A 302 11.06 10.37 3.67
C GLY A 302 11.98 9.75 4.71
N ARG A 303 11.52 9.56 5.94
CA ARG A 303 12.24 8.99 7.07
C ARG A 303 11.31 8.51 8.17
N SER A 304 11.81 7.67 9.04
CA SER A 304 11.15 7.39 10.31
C SER A 304 11.16 8.64 11.20
N ALA A 305 10.04 8.93 11.85
CA ALA A 305 9.86 10.13 12.66
C ALA A 305 9.58 9.80 14.12
N SER A 306 10.02 10.69 15.00
CA SER A 306 9.73 10.73 16.43
C SER A 306 9.41 12.14 16.88
N ASN A 307 8.86 12.29 18.09
CA ASN A 307 8.52 13.57 18.69
C ASN A 307 7.65 14.43 17.74
N LEU A 308 6.65 13.81 17.09
CA LEU A 308 5.78 14.51 16.18
C LEU A 308 4.89 15.49 16.96
N SER A 309 4.84 16.75 16.51
CA SER A 309 3.91 17.75 17.02
C SER A 309 3.29 18.55 15.88
N VAL A 310 2.02 18.88 16.02
CA VAL A 310 1.24 19.61 14.99
C VAL A 310 0.76 20.92 15.55
N HIS A 311 1.16 22.03 14.92
CA HIS A 311 0.60 23.35 15.18
C HIS A 311 -0.64 23.55 14.34
N VAL A 312 -1.78 23.15 14.89
CA VAL A 312 -3.08 23.27 14.20
C VAL A 312 -3.47 24.73 14.08
N ILE A 313 -3.60 25.18 12.83
CA ILE A 313 -4.04 26.54 12.48
C ILE A 313 -5.32 26.41 11.66
N GLY A 314 -6.38 27.14 12.05
CA GLY A 314 -7.65 27.02 11.36
C GLY A 314 -8.79 27.75 12.04
N SER A 315 -10.00 27.27 11.80
CA SER A 315 -11.21 27.82 12.38
C SER A 315 -12.29 26.77 12.61
N TYR A 316 -13.22 27.06 13.50
CA TYR A 316 -14.43 26.27 13.70
C TYR A 316 -15.64 27.18 13.89
N THR A 317 -16.84 26.65 13.74
CA THR A 317 -18.08 27.38 14.03
C THR A 317 -18.09 27.82 15.49
N PRO A 318 -18.11 29.14 15.80
CA PRO A 318 -18.12 29.63 17.17
C PRO A 318 -19.32 29.13 17.96
N GLY A 319 -19.16 28.98 19.28
CA GLY A 319 -20.25 28.59 20.16
C GLY A 319 -19.82 27.90 21.43
N SER A 320 -20.81 27.57 22.27
CA SER A 320 -20.57 26.76 23.46
C SER A 320 -20.37 25.29 23.06
N GLY A 321 -19.36 24.63 23.60
CA GLY A 321 -19.06 23.25 23.31
C GLY A 321 -17.63 22.90 23.61
N SER A 322 -17.13 21.85 23.01
CA SER A 322 -15.74 21.43 23.17
C SER A 322 -15.07 21.18 21.82
N VAL A 323 -13.79 21.48 21.75
CA VAL A 323 -12.92 21.06 20.66
C VAL A 323 -12.05 19.91 21.16
N ARG A 324 -11.96 18.87 20.36
CA ARG A 324 -11.19 17.67 20.67
C ARG A 324 -10.18 17.39 19.58
N ALA A 325 -8.98 17.00 19.97
CA ALA A 325 -8.01 16.40 19.09
C ALA A 325 -7.83 14.93 19.46
N SER A 326 -7.87 14.04 18.48
CA SER A 326 -7.60 12.60 18.64
C SER A 326 -6.73 12.09 17.50
N MET A 327 -5.96 11.03 17.77
CA MET A 327 -5.15 10.33 16.77
C MET A 327 -5.62 8.89 16.69
N ASN A 328 -6.06 8.46 15.49
CA ASN A 328 -6.58 7.12 15.27
C ASN A 328 -7.64 6.71 16.33
N GLY A 329 -8.53 7.65 16.70
CA GLY A 329 -9.55 7.47 17.72
C GLY A 329 -9.09 7.63 19.17
N SER A 330 -7.79 7.70 19.46
CA SER A 330 -7.25 7.93 20.80
C SER A 330 -7.20 9.42 21.13
N PRO A 331 -7.79 9.88 22.25
CA PRO A 331 -7.83 11.31 22.59
C PRO A 331 -6.43 11.83 22.94
N LEU A 332 -6.06 13.00 22.36
CA LEU A 332 -4.81 13.71 22.64
C LEU A 332 -5.03 14.96 23.49
N ALA A 333 -6.04 15.77 23.13
CA ALA A 333 -6.34 17.02 23.82
C ALA A 333 -7.82 17.37 23.74
N VAL A 334 -8.34 18.06 24.76
CA VAL A 334 -9.70 18.59 24.80
C VAL A 334 -9.65 19.99 25.39
N TRP A 335 -10.38 20.95 24.79
CA TRP A 335 -10.54 22.31 25.33
C TRP A 335 -11.93 22.86 25.03
N GLN A 336 -12.32 23.92 25.72
CA GLN A 336 -13.61 24.56 25.51
C GLN A 336 -13.60 25.34 24.19
N ALA A 337 -14.67 25.20 23.40
CA ALA A 337 -14.93 26.08 22.28
C ALA A 337 -15.21 27.49 22.76
N ASP A 338 -14.85 28.51 22.00
CA ASP A 338 -15.04 29.90 22.30
C ASP A 338 -15.73 30.68 21.15
N ASP A 339 -16.09 31.91 21.42
CA ASP A 339 -16.77 32.77 20.46
C ASP A 339 -15.85 33.27 19.33
N THR A 340 -14.54 33.04 19.41
CA THR A 340 -13.60 33.42 18.35
C THR A 340 -13.59 32.41 17.20
N GLY A 341 -13.93 31.16 17.48
CA GLY A 341 -13.90 30.08 16.50
C GLY A 341 -12.53 29.83 15.90
N ARG A 342 -11.44 30.24 16.61
CA ARG A 342 -10.08 30.14 16.08
C ARG A 342 -9.37 28.91 16.59
N LEU A 343 -8.73 28.17 15.67
CA LEU A 343 -7.75 27.13 15.97
C LEU A 343 -6.33 27.71 15.86
N ASP A 344 -5.59 27.65 16.96
CA ASP A 344 -4.19 28.09 17.02
C ASP A 344 -3.52 27.36 18.20
N ARG A 345 -3.17 26.09 18.01
CA ARG A 345 -2.70 25.24 19.13
C ARG A 345 -1.71 24.18 18.68
N TRP A 346 -0.69 23.97 19.51
CA TRP A 346 0.19 22.82 19.40
C TRP A 346 -0.44 21.58 20.02
N ILE A 347 -0.31 20.45 19.32
CA ILE A 347 -0.75 19.12 19.75
C ILE A 347 0.44 18.19 19.62
N ASP A 348 0.89 17.63 20.75
CA ASP A 348 1.95 16.63 20.76
C ASP A 348 1.35 15.25 20.52
N ILE A 349 1.99 14.48 19.65
CA ILE A 349 1.56 13.14 19.26
C ILE A 349 2.53 12.14 19.88
N PRO A 350 2.06 11.25 20.76
CA PRO A 350 2.91 10.20 21.33
C PRO A 350 3.48 9.29 20.23
N ASP A 351 4.76 8.96 20.30
CA ASP A 351 5.42 8.09 19.31
C ASP A 351 4.69 6.75 19.18
N ALA A 352 4.14 6.19 20.27
CA ALA A 352 3.36 4.95 20.25
C ALA A 352 2.06 5.03 19.44
N ALA A 353 1.57 6.23 19.11
CA ALA A 353 0.40 6.45 18.25
C ALA A 353 0.77 6.61 16.77
N LEU A 354 2.07 6.66 16.44
CA LEU A 354 2.54 6.84 15.09
C LEU A 354 2.51 5.49 14.34
N ALA A 355 1.73 5.46 13.29
CA ALA A 355 1.75 4.41 12.26
C ALA A 355 2.13 5.05 10.93
N ARG A 356 2.33 4.26 9.87
CA ARG A 356 2.59 4.79 8.52
C ARG A 356 1.62 5.91 8.16
N ASN A 357 0.33 5.66 8.29
CA ASN A 357 -0.72 6.65 8.13
C ASN A 357 -1.35 6.92 9.50
N ALA A 358 -1.25 8.17 9.96
CA ALA A 358 -1.81 8.61 11.21
C ALA A 358 -2.86 9.69 10.94
N THR A 359 -4.11 9.47 11.37
CA THR A 359 -5.18 10.43 11.19
C THR A 359 -5.38 11.25 12.45
N LEU A 360 -5.07 12.54 12.35
CA LEU A 360 -5.36 13.54 13.38
C LEU A 360 -6.75 14.11 13.13
N ASP A 361 -7.70 13.76 13.97
CA ASP A 361 -9.06 14.28 13.95
C ASP A 361 -9.16 15.52 14.84
N ILE A 362 -9.61 16.62 14.26
CA ILE A 362 -9.99 17.83 15.01
C ILE A 362 -11.50 17.93 14.95
N SER A 363 -12.16 17.67 16.08
CA SER A 363 -13.61 17.67 16.18
C SER A 363 -14.10 18.85 17.03
N VAL A 364 -15.19 19.46 16.62
CA VAL A 364 -15.95 20.44 17.40
C VAL A 364 -17.30 19.83 17.76
N ASP A 365 -17.58 19.72 19.06
CA ASP A 365 -18.83 19.21 19.57
C ASP A 365 -19.68 20.40 20.09
N HIS A 366 -20.86 20.58 19.53
CA HIS A 366 -21.84 21.54 20.03
C HIS A 366 -22.98 20.83 20.78
N PRO A 367 -23.56 21.45 21.84
CA PRO A 367 -24.71 20.86 22.51
C PRO A 367 -25.83 20.63 21.50
N ALA A 368 -26.37 19.41 21.45
CA ALA A 368 -27.49 19.10 20.60
C ALA A 368 -28.68 20.06 20.92
N SER A 369 -29.27 20.69 19.89
CA SER A 369 -30.50 21.42 20.05
C SER A 369 -31.62 20.44 20.46
N THR A 370 -32.39 20.79 21.48
CA THR A 370 -33.48 19.95 22.04
C THR A 370 -34.73 19.88 21.13
N SER A 371 -34.63 20.29 19.85
CA SER A 371 -35.73 20.21 18.88
C SER A 371 -35.93 18.73 18.47
N THR A 372 -37.09 18.20 18.81
CA THR A 372 -37.56 16.88 18.30
C THR A 372 -37.94 17.04 16.83
N GLY A 373 -37.22 16.36 15.97
CA GLY A 373 -37.45 16.31 14.50
C GLY A 373 -36.16 16.60 13.73
N CYS A 374 -36.15 16.27 12.45
CA CYS A 374 -35.07 16.62 11.51
C CYS A 374 -35.06 18.15 11.19
N ALA A 375 -35.36 19.01 12.18
CA ALA A 375 -35.16 20.43 12.02
C ALA A 375 -33.67 20.67 11.82
N ALA A 376 -33.33 21.38 10.76
CA ALA A 376 -31.96 21.74 10.42
C ALA A 376 -31.27 22.33 11.68
N THR A 377 -30.50 21.48 12.37
CA THR A 377 -29.52 21.95 13.34
C THR A 377 -28.52 22.75 12.53
N ALA A 378 -28.16 23.93 13.03
CA ALA A 378 -27.15 24.75 12.34
C ALA A 378 -25.93 23.88 12.08
N GLU A 379 -25.54 23.77 10.82
CA GLU A 379 -24.38 23.02 10.41
C GLU A 379 -23.14 23.65 11.02
N SER A 380 -22.39 22.85 11.78
CA SER A 380 -21.10 23.23 12.31
C SER A 380 -20.01 22.85 11.32
N THR A 381 -18.98 23.66 11.25
CA THR A 381 -17.81 23.38 10.41
C THR A 381 -16.53 23.50 11.24
N VAL A 382 -15.54 22.72 10.86
CA VAL A 382 -14.16 22.84 11.35
C VAL A 382 -13.22 22.78 10.16
N THR A 383 -12.28 23.72 10.08
CA THR A 383 -11.31 23.83 8.99
C THR A 383 -9.91 23.87 9.58
N VAL A 384 -9.05 22.97 9.11
CA VAL A 384 -7.61 22.96 9.38
C VAL A 384 -6.91 23.47 8.13
N ASN A 385 -6.20 24.58 8.24
CA ASN A 385 -5.55 25.22 7.09
C ASN A 385 -4.31 24.46 6.63
N GLY A 386 -4.02 24.49 5.35
CA GLY A 386 -2.80 23.92 4.76
C GLY A 386 -1.49 24.52 5.30
N THR A 387 -1.56 25.71 5.97
CA THR A 387 -0.43 26.33 6.68
C THR A 387 -0.16 25.75 8.07
N THR A 388 -0.97 24.81 8.56
CA THR A 388 -0.70 24.01 9.76
C THR A 388 0.66 23.37 9.67
N VAL A 389 1.47 23.46 10.72
CA VAL A 389 2.87 23.03 10.73
C VAL A 389 3.01 21.70 11.45
N VAL A 390 3.65 20.77 10.81
CA VAL A 390 4.08 19.48 11.37
C VAL A 390 5.56 19.54 11.68
N ARG A 391 5.95 19.27 12.93
CA ARG A 391 7.34 19.13 13.36
C ARG A 391 7.63 17.69 13.74
N SER A 392 8.81 17.21 13.41
CA SER A 392 9.26 15.85 13.74
C SER A 392 10.77 15.82 13.84
N ALA A 393 11.30 14.88 14.57
CA ALA A 393 12.73 14.54 14.62
C ALA A 393 12.97 13.18 13.95
N ASP A 394 14.21 12.92 13.54
CA ASP A 394 14.61 11.60 13.04
C ASP A 394 14.50 10.52 14.12
N SER A 395 14.18 9.31 13.71
CA SER A 395 14.21 8.12 14.56
C SER A 395 14.89 6.97 13.81
N SER A 396 15.89 6.36 14.41
CA SER A 396 16.53 5.15 13.86
C SER A 396 15.63 3.91 13.99
N ILE A 397 14.79 3.88 15.02
CA ILE A 397 13.80 2.84 15.25
C ILE A 397 12.47 3.52 15.53
N PRO A 398 11.43 3.29 14.71
CA PRO A 398 10.09 3.81 15.00
C PRO A 398 9.50 3.13 16.24
N ALA A 399 8.65 3.84 16.95
CA ALA A 399 7.84 3.29 18.04
C ALA A 399 6.35 3.52 17.69
N PRO A 400 5.54 2.47 17.53
CA PRO A 400 5.90 1.06 17.65
C PRO A 400 6.68 0.53 16.42
N LEU A 401 7.64 -0.36 16.66
CA LEU A 401 8.30 -1.11 15.59
C LEU A 401 7.41 -2.30 15.20
N GLY A 402 7.15 -2.45 13.91
CA GLY A 402 6.32 -3.53 13.38
C GLY A 402 6.01 -3.34 11.89
N LEU A 403 5.15 -4.18 11.34
CA LEU A 403 4.75 -4.12 9.93
C LEU A 403 4.03 -2.80 9.59
N GLY A 404 3.30 -2.21 10.55
CA GLY A 404 2.68 -0.90 10.40
C GLY A 404 3.67 0.27 10.35
N SER A 405 4.95 0.06 10.68
CA SER A 405 6.03 1.03 10.53
C SER A 405 6.81 0.89 9.21
N MET A 406 6.37 0.00 8.32
CA MET A 406 6.94 -0.16 7.00
C MET A 406 6.18 0.70 5.97
N PRO A 407 6.83 1.34 5.00
CA PRO A 407 8.28 1.35 4.74
C PRO A 407 9.04 2.49 5.43
N GLN A 408 8.39 3.41 6.20
CA GLN A 408 9.08 4.57 6.77
C GLN A 408 10.29 4.19 7.65
N ALA A 409 10.26 3.01 8.28
CA ALA A 409 11.38 2.47 9.03
C ALA A 409 12.61 2.11 8.17
N LEU A 410 12.40 1.95 6.86
CA LEU A 410 13.44 1.62 5.88
C LEU A 410 13.86 2.83 5.04
N MET A 411 13.24 3.99 5.24
CA MET A 411 13.50 5.19 4.45
C MET A 411 14.67 6.01 5.00
N PRO A 412 15.32 6.78 4.13
CA PRO A 412 15.07 6.95 2.70
C PRO A 412 15.75 5.90 1.81
N GLN A 413 16.68 5.13 2.36
CA GLN A 413 17.51 4.13 1.69
C GLN A 413 17.62 2.91 2.59
N PHE A 414 17.62 1.72 2.00
CA PHE A 414 17.78 0.47 2.73
C PHE A 414 18.54 -0.57 1.93
N ASP A 415 19.20 -1.46 2.66
CA ASP A 415 19.96 -2.56 2.12
C ASP A 415 19.06 -3.80 1.95
N ILE A 416 19.27 -4.60 0.91
CA ILE A 416 18.65 -5.91 0.72
C ILE A 416 19.76 -6.96 0.74
N ALA A 417 19.67 -7.93 1.65
CA ALA A 417 20.56 -9.07 1.70
C ALA A 417 19.82 -10.37 1.39
N LEU A 418 20.40 -11.16 0.50
CA LEU A 418 19.88 -12.45 0.07
C LEU A 418 20.86 -13.53 0.47
N ALA A 419 20.38 -14.66 1.01
CA ALA A 419 21.22 -15.85 1.21
C ALA A 419 21.60 -16.50 -0.11
N ASP A 420 20.80 -16.31 -1.16
CA ASP A 420 20.98 -16.90 -2.48
C ASP A 420 20.82 -15.81 -3.57
N GLU A 421 21.94 -15.45 -4.20
CA GLU A 421 21.99 -14.53 -5.35
C GLU A 421 21.62 -15.30 -6.64
N SER A 422 20.41 -15.85 -6.68
CA SER A 422 19.86 -16.60 -7.80
C SER A 422 18.71 -15.85 -8.47
N TYR A 423 18.22 -16.39 -9.57
CA TYR A 423 16.99 -15.90 -10.19
C TYR A 423 15.81 -15.86 -9.19
N ALA A 424 15.64 -16.90 -8.36
CA ALA A 424 14.59 -16.93 -7.35
C ALA A 424 14.82 -15.86 -6.26
N GLY A 425 16.08 -15.61 -5.88
CA GLY A 425 16.45 -14.50 -5.01
C GLY A 425 16.09 -13.14 -5.61
N ALA A 426 16.35 -12.93 -6.90
CA ALA A 426 15.97 -11.72 -7.62
C ALA A 426 14.45 -11.51 -7.62
N VAL A 427 13.64 -12.55 -7.88
CA VAL A 427 12.18 -12.48 -7.81
C VAL A 427 11.72 -12.03 -6.43
N ARG A 428 12.24 -12.62 -5.34
CA ARG A 428 11.89 -12.28 -3.96
C ARG A 428 12.26 -10.84 -3.61
N ALA A 429 13.49 -10.42 -3.97
CA ALA A 429 13.96 -9.05 -3.72
C ALA A 429 13.07 -8.01 -4.41
N VAL A 430 12.76 -8.22 -5.69
CA VAL A 430 11.90 -7.32 -6.47
C VAL A 430 10.49 -7.29 -5.89
N THR A 431 9.91 -8.45 -5.54
CA THR A 431 8.54 -8.52 -4.99
C THR A 431 8.44 -7.78 -3.65
N VAL A 432 9.39 -8.00 -2.72
CA VAL A 432 9.40 -7.30 -1.44
C VAL A 432 9.58 -5.79 -1.64
N ALA A 433 10.55 -5.38 -2.46
CA ALA A 433 10.84 -3.96 -2.67
C ALA A 433 9.68 -3.23 -3.35
N THR A 434 9.02 -3.84 -4.34
CA THR A 434 7.84 -3.25 -5.00
C THR A 434 6.62 -3.20 -4.08
N GLY A 435 6.41 -4.22 -3.24
CA GLY A 435 5.39 -4.22 -2.21
C GLY A 435 5.59 -3.06 -1.21
N LEU A 436 6.81 -2.87 -0.74
CA LEU A 436 7.17 -1.72 0.11
C LEU A 436 7.00 -0.38 -0.61
N GLN A 437 7.37 -0.29 -1.90
CA GLN A 437 7.20 0.93 -2.69
C GLN A 437 5.74 1.32 -2.86
N ARG A 438 4.81 0.37 -3.02
CA ARG A 438 3.37 0.65 -3.06
C ARG A 438 2.83 1.32 -1.80
N LEU A 439 3.51 1.11 -0.67
CA LEU A 439 3.18 1.73 0.62
C LEU A 439 3.78 3.15 0.79
N SER A 440 4.64 3.59 -0.11
CA SER A 440 5.41 4.83 0.01
C SER A 440 4.98 5.86 -1.03
N SER A 441 4.67 7.06 -0.57
CA SER A 441 4.47 8.23 -1.44
C SER A 441 5.78 8.84 -1.97
N ARG A 442 6.95 8.41 -1.43
CA ARG A 442 8.29 8.81 -1.87
C ARG A 442 9.02 7.64 -2.53
N PRO A 443 9.95 7.91 -3.45
CA PRO A 443 10.76 6.84 -4.03
C PRO A 443 11.63 6.20 -2.95
N LEU A 444 11.60 4.88 -2.88
CA LEU A 444 12.51 4.08 -2.07
C LEU A 444 13.80 3.83 -2.85
N VAL A 445 14.91 3.76 -2.14
CA VAL A 445 16.24 3.51 -2.71
C VAL A 445 16.78 2.20 -2.13
N PRO A 446 16.42 1.04 -2.71
CA PRO A 446 16.97 -0.26 -2.33
C PRO A 446 18.35 -0.46 -2.93
N GLU A 447 19.27 -1.07 -2.17
CA GLU A 447 20.58 -1.51 -2.63
C GLU A 447 20.81 -2.96 -2.21
N VAL A 448 21.18 -3.84 -3.16
CA VAL A 448 21.46 -5.24 -2.83
C VAL A 448 22.91 -5.36 -2.42
N VAL A 449 23.15 -5.86 -1.20
CA VAL A 449 24.46 -5.95 -0.56
C VAL A 449 24.70 -7.33 0.06
N SER A 450 25.90 -7.58 0.59
CA SER A 450 26.16 -8.81 1.35
C SER A 450 25.41 -8.82 2.69
N MET A 451 25.18 -10.02 3.25
CA MET A 451 24.56 -10.18 4.56
C MET A 451 25.29 -9.40 5.67
N ASP A 452 26.62 -9.51 5.70
CA ASP A 452 27.45 -8.79 6.67
C ASP A 452 27.30 -7.26 6.51
N GLN A 453 27.31 -6.78 5.28
CA GLN A 453 27.15 -5.34 5.01
C GLN A 453 25.75 -4.85 5.42
N ALA A 454 24.72 -5.61 5.12
CA ALA A 454 23.35 -5.27 5.50
C ALA A 454 23.13 -5.28 7.02
N LEU A 455 23.78 -6.15 7.76
CA LEU A 455 23.60 -6.24 9.22
C LEU A 455 24.56 -5.31 9.99
N ASP A 456 25.80 -5.17 9.55
CA ASP A 456 26.82 -4.35 10.22
C ASP A 456 26.80 -2.88 9.78
N GLY A 457 26.22 -2.57 8.64
CA GLY A 457 26.04 -1.21 8.13
C GLY A 457 25.06 -0.39 8.96
N SER A 458 24.99 0.92 8.71
CA SER A 458 24.08 1.83 9.41
C SER A 458 22.69 1.94 8.75
N ALA A 459 22.54 1.54 7.49
CA ALA A 459 21.28 1.58 6.78
C ALA A 459 20.30 0.51 7.32
N PRO A 460 19.00 0.79 7.42
CA PRO A 460 18.01 -0.24 7.68
C PRO A 460 18.06 -1.33 6.60
N ALA A 461 17.55 -2.52 6.87
CA ALA A 461 17.73 -3.63 5.96
C ALA A 461 16.49 -4.51 5.76
N VAL A 462 16.46 -5.17 4.61
CA VAL A 462 15.61 -6.32 4.32
C VAL A 462 16.50 -7.53 4.16
N VAL A 463 16.24 -8.58 4.93
CA VAL A 463 17.01 -9.83 4.89
C VAL A 463 16.09 -10.96 4.42
N ILE A 464 16.50 -11.71 3.40
CA ILE A 464 15.74 -12.84 2.86
C ILE A 464 16.64 -14.08 2.87
N ALA A 465 16.39 -14.99 3.82
CA ALA A 465 17.26 -16.13 4.05
C ALA A 465 16.53 -17.33 4.71
N PRO A 466 17.02 -18.56 4.55
CA PRO A 466 16.64 -19.65 5.45
C PRO A 466 16.91 -19.27 6.90
N THR A 467 16.05 -19.70 7.82
CA THR A 467 16.23 -19.40 9.26
C THR A 467 17.60 -19.88 9.79
N ALA A 468 18.12 -20.99 9.23
CA ALA A 468 19.42 -21.54 9.61
C ALA A 468 20.62 -20.67 9.18
N ASP A 469 20.44 -19.80 8.19
CA ASP A 469 21.51 -18.94 7.64
C ASP A 469 21.49 -17.53 8.25
N LEU A 470 20.52 -17.25 9.14
CA LEU A 470 20.47 -15.98 9.87
C LEU A 470 21.57 -15.96 10.93
N PRO A 471 22.37 -14.87 11.01
CA PRO A 471 23.38 -14.73 12.06
C PRO A 471 22.79 -14.69 13.47
N ASP A 472 23.54 -15.18 14.46
CA ASP A 472 23.13 -15.25 15.89
C ASP A 472 22.71 -13.88 16.47
N GLY A 473 23.14 -12.77 15.89
CA GLY A 473 22.77 -11.41 16.31
C GLY A 473 21.37 -10.96 15.90
N VAL A 474 20.67 -11.73 15.06
CA VAL A 474 19.31 -11.40 14.60
C VAL A 474 18.28 -12.10 15.50
N THR A 475 17.69 -11.35 16.42
CA THR A 475 16.63 -11.86 17.29
C THR A 475 15.27 -11.58 16.64
N LEU A 476 14.53 -12.64 16.30
CA LEU A 476 13.21 -12.53 15.70
C LEU A 476 12.10 -12.52 16.75
N PRO A 477 10.99 -11.78 16.53
CA PRO A 477 9.78 -11.85 17.35
C PRO A 477 9.24 -13.29 17.52
N LEU A 478 9.30 -14.09 16.45
CA LEU A 478 8.99 -15.52 16.47
C LEU A 478 10.21 -16.30 16.01
N SER A 479 10.77 -17.14 16.87
CA SER A 479 11.94 -17.99 16.57
C SER A 479 11.71 -19.43 17.03
N SER A 480 12.30 -20.40 16.30
CA SER A 480 12.35 -21.79 16.75
C SER A 480 13.52 -21.96 17.72
N VAL A 481 13.26 -22.54 18.88
CA VAL A 481 14.29 -22.88 19.89
C VAL A 481 14.81 -24.29 19.66
N ASP A 482 13.91 -25.21 19.33
CA ASP A 482 14.18 -26.61 19.03
C ASP A 482 13.04 -27.16 18.12
N GLU A 483 13.04 -28.46 17.83
CA GLU A 483 12.05 -29.12 16.96
C GLU A 483 10.61 -29.08 17.51
N THR A 484 10.41 -28.63 18.74
CA THR A 484 9.13 -28.68 19.43
C THR A 484 8.70 -27.36 20.07
N THR A 485 9.51 -26.30 19.95
CA THR A 485 9.27 -25.07 20.70
C THR A 485 9.49 -23.82 19.84
N PHE A 486 8.46 -23.00 19.72
CA PHE A 486 8.59 -21.60 19.30
C PHE A 486 8.78 -20.72 20.53
N ARG A 487 9.69 -19.77 20.40
CA ARG A 487 9.83 -18.65 21.33
C ARG A 487 9.24 -17.40 20.68
N ILE A 488 8.34 -16.74 21.41
CA ILE A 488 7.73 -15.47 21.05
C ILE A 488 8.36 -14.41 21.96
N THR A 489 9.06 -13.46 21.34
CA THR A 489 9.72 -12.36 22.06
C THR A 489 8.99 -11.06 21.75
N ASP A 490 8.41 -10.43 22.78
CA ASP A 490 7.82 -9.10 22.67
C ASP A 490 8.94 -8.06 22.75
N PRO A 491 9.20 -7.25 21.71
CA PRO A 491 10.24 -6.24 21.76
C PRO A 491 9.93 -5.10 22.75
N ALA A 492 8.70 -4.98 23.22
CA ALA A 492 8.28 -3.96 24.19
C ALA A 492 8.27 -4.46 25.64
N ALA A 493 8.52 -5.75 25.91
CA ALA A 493 8.48 -6.35 27.23
C ALA A 493 9.75 -7.16 27.54
N ASP A 494 10.20 -7.11 28.81
CA ASP A 494 11.24 -7.99 29.32
C ASP A 494 10.66 -9.40 29.55
N GLY A 495 10.62 -10.23 28.52
CA GLY A 495 10.16 -11.60 28.64
C GLY A 495 9.92 -12.28 27.29
N ALA A 496 9.94 -13.60 27.31
CA ALA A 496 9.60 -14.41 26.16
C ALA A 496 8.58 -15.46 26.57
N THR A 497 7.60 -15.71 25.70
CA THR A 497 6.62 -16.78 25.85
C THR A 497 7.05 -17.96 24.98
N GLU A 498 6.96 -19.18 25.48
CA GLU A 498 7.28 -20.38 24.71
C GLU A 498 5.99 -21.15 24.36
N LEU A 499 5.86 -21.48 23.08
CA LEU A 499 4.76 -22.27 22.55
C LEU A 499 5.30 -23.63 22.09
N THR A 500 4.77 -24.71 22.68
CA THR A 500 5.13 -26.08 22.26
C THR A 500 4.32 -26.46 21.03
N VAL A 501 5.02 -26.70 19.91
CA VAL A 501 4.46 -27.08 18.62
C VAL A 501 5.51 -27.81 17.79
N ASP A 502 5.09 -28.62 16.81
CA ASP A 502 6.02 -29.28 15.88
C ASP A 502 6.65 -28.24 14.94
N THR A 503 7.81 -27.70 15.33
CA THR A 503 8.57 -26.70 14.55
C THR A 503 9.37 -27.33 13.39
N ALA A 504 9.41 -28.67 13.29
CA ALA A 504 9.97 -29.37 12.17
C ALA A 504 9.04 -29.35 10.94
N ALA A 505 7.75 -29.03 11.12
CA ALA A 505 6.83 -28.77 10.02
C ALA A 505 7.31 -27.54 9.22
N PRO A 506 7.19 -27.55 7.87
CA PRO A 506 7.56 -26.40 7.05
C PRO A 506 6.76 -25.16 7.44
N TYR A 507 7.44 -24.04 7.62
CA TYR A 507 6.82 -22.72 7.81
C TYR A 507 7.71 -21.62 7.23
N ALA A 508 7.14 -20.45 7.03
CA ALA A 508 7.85 -19.24 6.68
C ALA A 508 7.26 -18.02 7.40
N THR A 509 8.07 -17.00 7.53
CA THR A 509 7.68 -15.75 8.18
C THR A 509 8.22 -14.54 7.45
N LEU A 510 7.49 -13.42 7.57
CA LEU A 510 7.98 -12.08 7.28
C LEU A 510 7.84 -11.28 8.57
N GLN A 511 8.95 -10.87 9.18
CA GLN A 511 8.98 -10.30 10.52
C GLN A 511 9.77 -8.99 10.56
N VAL A 512 9.37 -8.10 11.46
CA VAL A 512 10.11 -6.86 11.73
C VAL A 512 10.83 -6.97 13.06
N THR A 513 12.11 -6.67 13.04
CA THR A 513 12.95 -6.64 14.24
C THR A 513 13.90 -5.45 14.23
N SER A 514 14.69 -5.30 15.27
CA SER A 514 15.79 -4.35 15.32
C SER A 514 17.12 -5.05 15.52
N VAL A 515 18.13 -4.64 14.74
CA VAL A 515 19.50 -5.12 14.86
C VAL A 515 20.43 -3.91 14.91
N GLN A 516 21.34 -3.85 15.89
CA GLN A 516 22.28 -2.72 16.04
C GLN A 516 21.61 -1.32 15.97
N ASN A 517 20.44 -1.19 16.60
CA ASN A 517 19.66 0.05 16.64
C ASN A 517 19.13 0.54 15.26
N LYS A 518 18.84 -0.37 14.34
CA LYS A 518 18.17 -0.11 13.06
C LYS A 518 17.05 -1.12 12.81
N ALA A 519 16.05 -0.72 12.03
CA ALA A 519 14.96 -1.59 11.64
C ALA A 519 15.42 -2.62 10.60
N VAL A 520 15.00 -3.86 10.77
CA VAL A 520 15.27 -4.96 9.83
C VAL A 520 13.97 -5.72 9.57
N LEU A 521 13.60 -5.83 8.30
CA LEU A 521 12.52 -6.68 7.83
C LEU A 521 13.12 -8.03 7.39
N VAL A 522 12.73 -9.12 8.03
CA VAL A 522 13.30 -10.44 7.80
C VAL A 522 12.26 -11.38 7.18
N GLY A 523 12.50 -11.82 5.97
CA GLY A 523 11.79 -12.93 5.32
C GLY A 523 12.56 -14.24 5.53
N SER A 524 11.96 -15.22 6.20
CA SER A 524 12.67 -16.46 6.49
C SER A 524 11.79 -17.71 6.40
N TRP A 525 12.43 -18.88 6.26
CA TRP A 525 11.79 -20.19 6.20
C TRP A 525 12.68 -21.27 6.82
N ASN A 526 12.07 -22.31 7.40
CA ASN A 526 12.81 -23.37 8.08
C ASN A 526 13.13 -24.60 7.20
N SER A 527 12.52 -24.73 6.02
CA SER A 527 12.68 -25.92 5.17
C SER A 527 12.95 -25.52 3.71
N THR A 528 11.91 -25.34 2.90
CA THR A 528 12.02 -24.86 1.53
C THR A 528 11.45 -23.47 1.39
N PRO A 529 11.91 -22.67 0.43
CA PRO A 529 11.41 -21.31 0.23
C PRO A 529 9.95 -21.23 -0.23
N ASP A 530 9.33 -22.35 -0.63
CA ASP A 530 7.96 -22.39 -1.17
C ASP A 530 6.94 -21.73 -0.24
N SER A 531 7.10 -21.90 1.08
CA SER A 531 6.22 -21.28 2.07
C SER A 531 6.40 -19.76 2.14
N PHE A 532 7.61 -19.26 1.93
CA PHE A 532 7.89 -17.82 1.85
C PHE A 532 7.38 -17.24 0.53
N ASP A 533 7.60 -17.95 -0.58
CA ASP A 533 7.06 -17.58 -1.90
C ASP A 533 5.53 -17.54 -1.88
N ALA A 534 4.88 -18.39 -1.06
CA ALA A 534 3.43 -18.32 -0.82
C ALA A 534 3.01 -17.04 -0.08
N ILE A 535 3.79 -16.55 0.90
CA ILE A 535 3.54 -15.25 1.54
C ILE A 535 3.62 -14.13 0.49
N LEU A 536 4.67 -14.10 -0.32
CA LEU A 536 4.87 -13.08 -1.33
C LEU A 536 3.77 -13.11 -2.40
N THR A 537 3.40 -14.30 -2.87
CA THR A 537 2.30 -14.48 -3.82
C THR A 537 0.97 -14.00 -3.24
N TRP A 538 0.71 -14.32 -1.97
CA TRP A 538 -0.50 -13.86 -1.28
C TRP A 538 -0.52 -12.34 -1.15
N LEU A 539 0.60 -11.71 -0.79
CA LEU A 539 0.71 -10.24 -0.67
C LEU A 539 0.54 -9.56 -2.03
N ASP A 540 1.12 -10.12 -3.11
CA ASP A 540 1.11 -9.49 -4.44
C ASP A 540 -0.22 -9.71 -5.19
N ALA A 541 -0.98 -10.74 -4.83
CA ALA A 541 -2.30 -11.01 -5.41
C ALA A 541 -3.34 -9.92 -5.10
N ASP A 542 -3.14 -9.17 -4.01
CA ASP A 542 -4.02 -8.08 -3.59
C ASP A 542 -3.20 -6.98 -2.90
N PRO A 543 -2.96 -5.85 -3.56
CA PRO A 543 -2.19 -4.74 -2.97
C PRO A 543 -2.74 -4.24 -1.63
N ALA A 544 -4.05 -4.39 -1.37
CA ALA A 544 -4.65 -3.99 -0.09
C ALA A 544 -4.08 -4.78 1.09
N ARG A 545 -3.55 -5.99 0.85
CA ARG A 545 -2.91 -6.80 1.89
C ARG A 545 -1.63 -6.19 2.43
N TRP A 546 -0.81 -5.57 1.55
CA TRP A 546 0.35 -4.79 2.00
C TRP A 546 -0.06 -3.63 2.90
N PHE A 547 -1.13 -2.89 2.52
CA PHE A 547 -1.66 -1.78 3.32
C PHE A 547 -2.25 -2.23 4.65
N GLY A 548 -2.86 -3.41 4.69
CA GLY A 548 -3.51 -3.99 5.86
C GLY A 548 -2.58 -4.70 6.83
N LEU A 549 -1.28 -4.81 6.53
CA LEU A 549 -0.31 -5.48 7.41
C LEU A 549 -0.25 -4.77 8.77
N SER A 550 -0.43 -5.55 9.83
CA SER A 550 -0.38 -5.10 11.23
C SER A 550 0.35 -6.12 12.10
N GLY A 551 0.74 -5.74 13.31
CA GLY A 551 1.60 -6.56 14.15
C GLY A 551 3.05 -6.50 13.68
N ASP A 552 3.80 -7.54 13.97
CA ASP A 552 5.24 -7.64 13.70
C ASP A 552 5.66 -8.93 12.97
N ILE A 553 4.70 -9.82 12.70
CA ILE A 553 4.91 -11.13 12.08
C ILE A 553 3.83 -11.37 11.02
N VAL A 554 4.22 -11.82 9.82
CA VAL A 554 3.35 -12.60 8.92
C VAL A 554 3.83 -14.04 8.97
N PHE A 555 2.93 -14.97 9.21
CA PHE A 555 3.23 -16.40 9.30
C PHE A 555 2.49 -17.19 8.23
N ALA A 556 3.15 -18.16 7.63
CA ALA A 556 2.55 -19.11 6.70
C ALA A 556 3.06 -20.53 6.95
N ALA A 557 2.16 -21.49 6.80
CA ALA A 557 2.47 -22.92 6.75
C ALA A 557 1.77 -23.58 5.55
N PRO A 558 2.24 -24.72 5.03
CA PRO A 558 1.65 -25.36 3.87
C PRO A 558 0.18 -25.67 4.06
N GLY A 559 -0.66 -25.22 3.11
CA GLY A 559 -2.10 -25.43 3.12
C GLY A 559 -2.89 -24.48 4.04
N THR A 560 -2.25 -23.45 4.59
CA THR A 560 -2.91 -22.37 5.33
C THR A 560 -2.71 -21.04 4.60
N GLU A 561 -3.70 -20.15 4.70
CA GLU A 561 -3.54 -18.79 4.22
C GLU A 561 -2.58 -18.02 5.15
N PRO A 562 -1.65 -17.20 4.60
CA PRO A 562 -0.79 -16.36 5.41
C PRO A 562 -1.58 -15.45 6.35
N MET A 563 -1.09 -15.25 7.59
CA MET A 563 -1.76 -14.43 8.59
C MET A 563 -0.80 -13.46 9.27
N ALA A 564 -1.27 -12.25 9.57
CA ALA A 564 -0.54 -11.27 10.34
C ALA A 564 -0.79 -11.50 11.85
N LEU A 565 0.28 -11.44 12.65
CA LEU A 565 0.28 -11.69 14.09
C LEU A 565 1.04 -10.57 14.81
N SER A 566 0.75 -10.40 16.10
CA SER A 566 1.47 -9.51 17.00
C SER A 566 2.10 -10.30 18.14
N SER A 567 3.42 -10.20 18.28
CA SER A 567 4.14 -10.82 19.41
C SER A 567 3.66 -10.30 20.75
N THR A 568 3.35 -9.00 20.87
CA THR A 568 2.75 -8.38 22.05
C THR A 568 1.39 -8.99 22.40
N ALA A 569 0.54 -9.23 21.41
CA ALA A 569 -0.77 -9.86 21.65
C ALA A 569 -0.62 -11.33 22.03
N LEU A 570 0.33 -12.04 21.44
CA LEU A 570 0.60 -13.45 21.75
C LEU A 570 1.20 -13.63 23.14
N SER A 571 2.15 -12.79 23.56
CA SER A 571 2.77 -12.84 24.90
C SER A 571 1.82 -12.35 26.00
N GLY A 572 0.95 -11.38 25.72
CA GLY A 572 -0.05 -10.85 26.65
C GLY A 572 -1.19 -11.84 26.97
N ALA A 573 -1.49 -12.75 26.04
CA ALA A 573 -2.55 -13.75 26.21
C ALA A 573 -2.27 -14.76 27.31
N ASP A 574 -1.03 -15.19 27.47
CA ASP A 574 -0.64 -16.13 28.52
C ASP A 574 -0.66 -15.47 29.92
N ASN A 575 -0.30 -14.19 30.01
CA ASN A 575 -0.39 -13.43 31.25
C ASN A 575 -1.86 -13.21 31.67
N ALA A 576 -2.78 -12.99 30.73
CA ALA A 576 -4.20 -12.87 31.01
C ALA A 576 -4.83 -14.23 31.42
N ALA A 577 -4.37 -15.34 30.81
CA ALA A 577 -4.83 -16.69 31.16
C ALA A 577 -4.30 -17.15 32.54
N ALA A 578 -3.10 -16.72 32.93
CA ALA A 578 -2.52 -17.00 34.23
C ALA A 578 -3.10 -16.11 35.35
N ALA A 579 -3.64 -14.93 35.04
CA ALA A 579 -4.25 -13.99 35.98
C ALA A 579 -5.78 -14.11 36.09
N ALA A 580 -6.42 -14.91 35.26
CA ALA A 580 -7.87 -15.09 35.30
C ALA A 580 -8.27 -16.02 36.41
N ASP A 581 -8.70 -15.45 37.55
CA ASP A 581 -9.48 -16.10 38.57
C ASP A 581 -10.77 -16.67 37.94
N PRO A 582 -11.18 -17.94 38.22
CA PRO A 582 -12.28 -18.60 37.51
C PRO A 582 -13.68 -18.00 37.72
N GLY A 583 -13.78 -16.74 38.16
CA GLY A 583 -15.02 -16.06 38.54
C GLY A 583 -15.43 -14.82 37.72
N SER A 584 -14.70 -14.31 36.72
CA SER A 584 -15.09 -13.09 35.99
C SER A 584 -15.39 -13.36 34.51
N SER A 585 -16.63 -13.06 34.15
CA SER A 585 -17.17 -13.20 32.79
C SER A 585 -17.03 -11.89 31.99
N ASP A 586 -15.86 -11.59 31.48
CA ASP A 586 -15.71 -10.55 30.44
C ASP A 586 -15.15 -11.20 29.18
N SER A 587 -16.10 -11.49 28.24
CA SER A 587 -15.95 -12.58 27.27
C SER A 587 -15.41 -12.18 25.89
N SER A 588 -15.17 -10.90 25.60
CA SER A 588 -14.94 -10.47 24.21
C SER A 588 -13.47 -10.52 23.77
N THR A 589 -12.54 -10.10 24.61
CA THR A 589 -11.10 -10.05 24.25
C THR A 589 -10.45 -11.43 24.38
N VAL A 590 -10.89 -12.24 25.35
CA VAL A 590 -10.43 -13.62 25.53
C VAL A 590 -10.88 -14.55 24.41
N LEU A 591 -11.99 -14.23 23.73
CA LEU A 591 -12.50 -15.03 22.60
C LEU A 591 -11.63 -14.87 21.35
N LEU A 592 -11.18 -13.66 21.03
CA LEU A 592 -10.33 -13.40 19.86
C LEU A 592 -8.95 -14.04 19.98
N VAL A 593 -8.35 -14.01 21.17
CA VAL A 593 -7.05 -14.64 21.44
C VAL A 593 -7.15 -16.17 21.47
N ARG A 594 -8.23 -16.73 22.01
CA ARG A 594 -8.48 -18.18 21.98
C ARG A 594 -8.76 -18.69 20.56
N VAL A 595 -9.37 -17.89 19.71
CA VAL A 595 -9.57 -18.24 18.30
C VAL A 595 -8.24 -18.20 17.54
N GLY A 596 -7.36 -17.22 17.77
CA GLY A 596 -6.02 -17.16 17.16
C GLY A 596 -5.12 -18.33 17.58
N LEU A 597 -5.06 -18.67 18.87
CA LEU A 597 -4.32 -19.81 19.40
C LEU A 597 -4.94 -21.15 18.98
N ALA A 598 -6.27 -21.25 18.93
CA ALA A 598 -6.96 -22.45 18.45
C ALA A 598 -6.76 -22.67 16.95
N VAL A 599 -6.64 -21.60 16.14
CA VAL A 599 -6.34 -21.68 14.71
C VAL A 599 -4.90 -22.13 14.48
N LEU A 600 -3.91 -21.63 15.25
CA LEU A 600 -2.52 -22.12 15.22
C LEU A 600 -2.43 -23.60 15.61
N ALA A 601 -3.09 -24.02 16.71
CA ALA A 601 -3.14 -25.40 17.15
C ALA A 601 -3.93 -26.31 16.18
N ALA A 602 -5.04 -25.84 15.62
CA ALA A 602 -5.83 -26.59 14.65
C ALA A 602 -5.11 -26.74 13.31
N SER A 603 -4.34 -25.73 12.88
CA SER A 603 -3.54 -25.79 11.65
C SER A 603 -2.39 -26.78 11.80
N ALA A 604 -1.71 -26.81 12.95
CA ALA A 604 -0.68 -27.80 13.26
C ALA A 604 -1.25 -29.23 13.35
N VAL A 605 -2.43 -29.41 13.97
CA VAL A 605 -3.10 -30.71 14.06
C VAL A 605 -3.62 -31.19 12.70
N ALA A 606 -4.12 -30.27 11.84
CA ALA A 606 -4.56 -30.61 10.49
C ALA A 606 -3.38 -31.06 9.60
N ALA A 607 -2.22 -30.39 9.70
CA ALA A 607 -1.00 -30.79 9.01
C ALA A 607 -0.50 -32.16 9.46
N VAL A 608 -0.48 -32.42 10.78
CA VAL A 608 -0.08 -33.74 11.33
C VAL A 608 -1.06 -34.85 10.93
N VAL A 609 -2.37 -34.59 10.93
CA VAL A 609 -3.39 -35.57 10.50
C VAL A 609 -3.27 -35.85 8.99
N PHE A 610 -2.92 -34.86 8.17
CA PHE A 610 -2.71 -35.04 6.74
C PHE A 610 -1.45 -35.85 6.46
N VAL A 611 -0.33 -35.57 7.14
CA VAL A 611 0.94 -36.32 7.01
C VAL A 611 0.78 -37.76 7.51
N VAL A 612 0.08 -38.00 8.64
CA VAL A 612 -0.19 -39.35 9.13
C VAL A 612 -1.13 -40.12 8.20
N ARG A 613 -2.13 -39.45 7.58
CA ARG A 613 -2.99 -40.11 6.57
C ARG A 613 -2.26 -40.38 5.26
N SER A 614 -1.35 -39.51 4.81
CA SER A 614 -0.54 -39.75 3.60
C SER A 614 0.44 -40.89 3.81
N ARG A 615 1.12 -40.97 4.96
CA ARG A 615 2.01 -42.10 5.32
C ARG A 615 1.25 -43.41 5.46
N ARG A 616 0.03 -43.45 6.03
CA ARG A 616 -0.80 -44.67 6.07
C ARG A 616 -1.33 -45.13 4.70
N LYS A 617 -1.50 -44.22 3.72
CA LYS A 617 -1.88 -44.55 2.35
C LYS A 617 -0.70 -45.15 1.57
N SER A 618 0.54 -44.70 1.81
CA SER A 618 1.73 -45.24 1.16
C SER A 618 2.08 -46.64 1.67
N SER A 619 1.91 -46.92 2.98
CA SER A 619 2.19 -48.22 3.56
C SER A 619 1.17 -49.32 3.20
N ARG A 620 -0.04 -48.95 2.74
CA ARG A 620 -1.06 -49.91 2.25
C ARG A 620 -0.89 -50.28 0.76
N ARG A 621 -0.04 -49.57 -0.01
CA ARG A 621 0.25 -49.89 -1.41
C ARG A 621 1.48 -50.78 -1.61
N SER A 622 2.29 -51.02 -0.60
CA SER A 622 3.47 -51.91 -0.67
C SER A 622 3.24 -53.30 -0.09
N GLY A 623 2.00 -53.72 0.12
CA GLY A 623 1.64 -55.02 0.70
C GLY A 623 0.73 -55.91 -0.16
N SER A 624 0.67 -55.65 -1.47
CA SER A 624 -0.04 -56.54 -2.41
C SER A 624 0.76 -56.66 -3.71
N GLU A 625 1.82 -57.49 -3.66
CA GLU A 625 2.39 -58.27 -4.74
C GLU A 625 3.11 -59.47 -4.11
#